data_1e5bd1bc23a124289535782f253edf95
#
_entry.id   1e5bd1bc23a124289535782f253edf95
#
_cell.length_a   1.000
_cell.length_b   1.000
_cell.length_c   1.000
_cell.angle_alpha   90.00
_cell.angle_beta   90.00
_cell.angle_gamma   90.00
#
_symmetry.space_group_name_H-M   'P 1'
#
loop_
_entity.id
_entity.type
_entity.pdbx_description
1 polymer ?
#
loop_
_entity_poly.entity_id
_entity_poly.type
_entity_poly.pdbx_seq_one_letter_code
_entity_poly.pdbx_strand_id
1 'polypeptide(L)'
;LNKRGVDDAADIVEEYAQHFAFKAADGHSEEEIAAKLGNPVQLAAQFDRPSEQKNGGRKAAVSVGLAFIDLFAGIGFVFMLAFLCVLAAAAAAFAAVGICLIIGNDMFGLIPSMPTAIALLFGTCLIVLCVLSVCGTIWYGCFLRQILRAFGRFQHNLLAFGGGRPTLPSIPMQPRLNARKARCLKRTARISIIIFAVIFIAAVVMSVILSGRIEFWHEWGWFIGK
;
A
#
# COMPACT_ATOMS: atom_id res chain seq x y z
N LEU A 1 -9.62 32.26 7.38
CA LEU A 1 -10.43 31.14 7.83
C LEU A 1 -10.76 31.24 9.32
N ASN A 2 -9.79 31.38 10.22
CA ASN A 2 -10.03 31.48 11.67
C ASN A 2 -10.92 32.68 12.06
N LYS A 3 -10.74 33.87 11.42
CA LYS A 3 -11.59 35.03 11.64
C LYS A 3 -13.04 34.88 11.17
N ARG A 4 -13.33 33.87 10.35
CA ARG A 4 -14.66 33.60 9.79
C ARG A 4 -15.36 32.41 10.45
N GLY A 5 -14.76 31.80 11.50
CA GLY A 5 -15.36 30.72 12.27
C GLY A 5 -15.58 29.42 11.46
N VAL A 6 -14.64 29.11 10.57
CA VAL A 6 -14.67 27.85 9.80
C VAL A 6 -14.19 26.74 10.73
N ASP A 7 -15.04 25.75 10.99
CA ASP A 7 -14.80 24.70 12.00
C ASP A 7 -13.54 23.86 11.74
N ASP A 8 -13.16 23.64 10.47
CA ASP A 8 -12.01 22.81 10.07
C ASP A 8 -10.87 23.65 9.46
N ALA A 9 -10.68 24.89 9.95
CA ALA A 9 -9.71 25.84 9.39
C ALA A 9 -8.27 25.30 9.40
N ALA A 10 -7.87 24.55 10.42
CA ALA A 10 -6.54 23.95 10.54
C ALA A 10 -6.30 22.89 9.48
N ASP A 11 -7.26 22.00 9.27
CA ASP A 11 -7.18 20.92 8.29
C ASP A 11 -7.13 21.49 6.86
N ILE A 12 -7.90 22.53 6.59
CA ILE A 12 -7.90 23.22 5.29
C ILE A 12 -6.54 23.86 5.03
N VAL A 13 -5.95 24.53 6.00
CA VAL A 13 -4.62 25.16 5.86
C VAL A 13 -3.54 24.10 5.64
N GLU A 14 -3.55 23.02 6.40
CA GLU A 14 -2.61 21.91 6.22
C GLU A 14 -2.73 21.30 4.81
N GLU A 15 -3.93 21.22 4.30
CA GLU A 15 -4.21 20.68 2.97
C GLU A 15 -3.65 21.57 1.86
N TYR A 16 -3.82 22.90 1.96
CA TYR A 16 -3.22 23.82 1.01
C TYR A 16 -1.69 23.82 1.12
N ALA A 17 -1.13 23.72 2.33
CA ALA A 17 0.32 23.57 2.51
C ALA A 17 0.86 22.29 1.82
N GLN A 18 0.13 21.18 1.92
CA GLN A 18 0.47 19.95 1.21
C GLN A 18 0.36 20.10 -0.32
N HIS A 19 -0.64 20.83 -0.81
CA HIS A 19 -0.80 21.11 -2.24
C HIS A 19 0.39 21.93 -2.77
N PHE A 20 0.81 22.96 -2.04
CA PHE A 20 2.00 23.76 -2.37
C PHE A 20 3.26 22.88 -2.42
N ALA A 21 3.51 22.09 -1.37
CA ALA A 21 4.68 21.22 -1.31
C ALA A 21 4.71 20.20 -2.46
N PHE A 22 3.55 19.71 -2.88
CA PHE A 22 3.44 18.78 -3.99
C PHE A 22 3.76 19.45 -5.33
N LYS A 23 3.20 20.62 -5.58
CA LYS A 23 3.43 21.36 -6.83
C LYS A 23 4.85 21.90 -6.93
N ALA A 24 5.44 22.33 -5.82
CA ALA A 24 6.85 22.71 -5.77
C ALA A 24 7.78 21.51 -6.09
N ALA A 25 7.42 20.30 -5.65
CA ALA A 25 8.14 19.07 -5.99
C ALA A 25 8.01 18.69 -7.48
N ASP A 26 6.91 19.11 -8.13
CA ASP A 26 6.69 18.96 -9.58
C ASP A 26 7.45 20.03 -10.40
N GLY A 27 8.18 20.95 -9.74
CA GLY A 27 9.01 21.97 -10.40
C GLY A 27 8.29 23.29 -10.70
N HIS A 28 7.10 23.50 -10.16
CA HIS A 28 6.40 24.80 -10.26
C HIS A 28 6.91 25.78 -9.20
N SER A 29 7.03 27.08 -9.56
CA SER A 29 7.39 28.11 -8.59
C SER A 29 6.23 28.39 -7.62
N GLU A 30 6.55 28.90 -6.41
CA GLU A 30 5.53 29.27 -5.43
C GLU A 30 4.59 30.36 -5.96
N GLU A 31 5.14 31.30 -6.77
CA GLU A 31 4.36 32.37 -7.40
C GLU A 31 3.35 31.80 -8.43
N GLU A 32 3.75 30.82 -9.25
CA GLU A 32 2.84 30.16 -10.20
C GLU A 32 1.73 29.39 -9.50
N ILE A 33 2.06 28.71 -8.40
CA ILE A 33 1.08 27.96 -7.60
C ILE A 33 0.08 28.92 -6.95
N ALA A 34 0.58 30.02 -6.37
CA ALA A 34 -0.25 31.06 -5.74
C ALA A 34 -1.15 31.79 -6.77
N ALA A 35 -0.62 32.08 -7.95
CA ALA A 35 -1.38 32.72 -9.03
C ALA A 35 -2.54 31.84 -9.51
N LYS A 36 -2.36 30.52 -9.59
CA LYS A 36 -3.42 29.57 -9.96
C LYS A 36 -4.47 29.39 -8.88
N LEU A 37 -4.12 29.56 -7.60
CA LEU A 37 -5.05 29.51 -6.48
C LEU A 37 -5.91 30.79 -6.34
N GLY A 38 -5.44 31.91 -6.88
CA GLY A 38 -6.13 33.18 -6.86
C GLY A 38 -6.06 33.92 -5.52
N ASN A 39 -6.95 34.91 -5.34
CA ASN A 39 -6.91 35.78 -4.14
C ASN A 39 -7.31 35.00 -2.88
N PRO A 40 -6.47 34.95 -1.82
CA PRO A 40 -6.76 34.21 -0.59
C PRO A 40 -8.01 34.69 0.14
N VAL A 41 -8.41 35.96 -0.01
CA VAL A 41 -9.66 36.50 0.58
C VAL A 41 -10.88 35.92 -0.14
N GLN A 42 -10.83 35.84 -1.47
CA GLN A 42 -11.89 35.23 -2.27
C GLN A 42 -11.97 33.73 -2.04
N LEU A 43 -10.84 33.07 -1.91
CA LEU A 43 -10.77 31.66 -1.59
C LEU A 43 -11.35 31.39 -0.19
N ALA A 44 -11.02 32.20 0.81
CA ALA A 44 -11.60 32.10 2.15
C ALA A 44 -13.11 32.40 2.17
N ALA A 45 -13.59 33.29 1.28
CA ALA A 45 -15.02 33.58 1.16
C ALA A 45 -15.83 32.38 0.62
N GLN A 46 -15.22 31.47 -0.12
CA GLN A 46 -15.86 30.25 -0.59
C GLN A 46 -16.20 29.26 0.54
N PHE A 47 -15.50 29.40 1.68
CA PHE A 47 -15.76 28.61 2.89
C PHE A 47 -16.74 29.28 3.86
N ASP A 48 -17.20 30.54 3.59
CA ASP A 48 -18.29 31.11 4.35
C ASP A 48 -19.55 30.27 4.09
N ARG A 49 -20.27 29.93 5.16
CA ARG A 49 -21.52 29.16 5.05
C ARG A 49 -22.47 29.86 4.09
N PRO A 50 -22.86 29.25 2.97
CA PRO A 50 -23.97 29.77 2.20
C PRO A 50 -25.22 29.69 3.08
N SER A 51 -25.97 30.79 3.15
CA SER A 51 -27.31 30.82 3.76
C SER A 51 -28.09 29.56 3.36
N GLU A 52 -28.72 28.92 4.34
CA GLU A 52 -29.52 27.68 4.23
C GLU A 52 -30.63 27.80 3.19
N GLN A 53 -30.26 27.80 1.92
CA GLN A 53 -31.23 27.69 0.86
C GLN A 53 -31.62 26.22 0.72
N LYS A 54 -32.93 25.96 0.86
CA LYS A 54 -33.64 24.66 0.87
C LYS A 54 -33.14 23.64 -0.20
N ASN A 55 -31.96 23.03 0.04
CA ASN A 55 -31.43 21.97 -0.81
C ASN A 55 -31.65 20.57 -0.18
N GLY A 56 -32.69 20.39 0.63
CA GLY A 56 -32.97 19.14 1.35
C GLY A 56 -33.05 17.92 0.43
N GLY A 57 -33.75 18.06 -0.71
CA GLY A 57 -33.87 16.97 -1.67
C GLY A 57 -32.54 16.57 -2.33
N ARG A 58 -31.69 17.55 -2.67
CA ARG A 58 -30.38 17.30 -3.28
C ARG A 58 -29.42 16.64 -2.27
N LYS A 59 -29.42 17.10 -1.02
CA LYS A 59 -28.64 16.49 0.07
C LYS A 59 -29.07 15.03 0.30
N ALA A 60 -30.38 14.76 0.36
CA ALA A 60 -30.90 13.42 0.53
C ALA A 60 -30.52 12.49 -0.63
N ALA A 61 -30.65 12.93 -1.87
CA ALA A 61 -30.24 12.15 -3.05
C ALA A 61 -28.73 11.83 -3.05
N VAL A 62 -27.89 12.82 -2.69
CA VAL A 62 -26.43 12.61 -2.58
C VAL A 62 -26.10 11.65 -1.44
N SER A 63 -26.79 11.73 -0.28
CA SER A 63 -26.55 10.81 0.84
C SER A 63 -26.94 9.39 0.51
N VAL A 64 -28.05 9.16 -0.20
CA VAL A 64 -28.46 7.82 -0.65
C VAL A 64 -27.45 7.25 -1.65
N GLY A 65 -27.06 8.05 -2.64
CA GLY A 65 -26.02 7.63 -3.62
C GLY A 65 -24.69 7.29 -2.93
N LEU A 66 -24.29 8.08 -1.93
CA LEU A 66 -23.09 7.86 -1.16
C LEU A 66 -23.15 6.54 -0.37
N ALA A 67 -24.30 6.21 0.24
CA ALA A 67 -24.48 4.96 0.96
C ALA A 67 -24.26 3.71 0.07
N PHE A 68 -24.70 3.77 -1.20
CA PHE A 68 -24.40 2.71 -2.16
C PHE A 68 -22.91 2.62 -2.49
N ILE A 69 -22.27 3.77 -2.73
CA ILE A 69 -20.81 3.82 -2.99
C ILE A 69 -20.04 3.28 -1.79
N ASP A 70 -20.45 3.62 -0.57
CA ASP A 70 -19.81 3.17 0.67
C ASP A 70 -19.91 1.66 0.86
N LEU A 71 -21.04 1.07 0.49
CA LEU A 71 -21.21 -0.38 0.55
C LEU A 71 -20.19 -1.11 -0.35
N PHE A 72 -20.08 -0.70 -1.62
CA PHE A 72 -19.15 -1.32 -2.56
C PHE A 72 -17.68 -1.00 -2.22
N ALA A 73 -17.40 0.24 -1.82
CA ALA A 73 -16.07 0.63 -1.38
C ALA A 73 -15.66 -0.12 -0.11
N GLY A 74 -16.59 -0.31 0.84
CA GLY A 74 -16.36 -1.08 2.06
C GLY A 74 -15.95 -2.53 1.75
N ILE A 75 -16.67 -3.19 0.83
CA ILE A 75 -16.29 -4.53 0.36
C ILE A 75 -14.87 -4.50 -0.24
N GLY A 76 -14.58 -3.53 -1.10
CA GLY A 76 -13.25 -3.36 -1.69
C GLY A 76 -12.15 -3.17 -0.64
N PHE A 77 -12.41 -2.37 0.40
CA PHE A 77 -11.46 -2.17 1.51
C PHE A 77 -11.24 -3.42 2.35
N VAL A 78 -12.28 -4.24 2.56
CA VAL A 78 -12.15 -5.54 3.23
C VAL A 78 -11.22 -6.46 2.45
N PHE A 79 -11.39 -6.57 1.12
CA PHE A 79 -10.47 -7.34 0.27
C PHE A 79 -9.04 -6.81 0.30
N MET A 80 -8.87 -5.49 0.25
CA MET A 80 -7.55 -4.86 0.36
C MET A 80 -6.88 -5.15 1.71
N LEU A 81 -7.64 -5.11 2.80
CA LEU A 81 -7.14 -5.44 4.13
C LEU A 81 -6.79 -6.92 4.24
N ALA A 82 -7.66 -7.81 3.74
CA ALA A 82 -7.39 -9.24 3.69
C ALA A 82 -6.10 -9.55 2.91
N PHE A 83 -5.88 -8.91 1.77
CA PHE A 83 -4.64 -9.05 1.01
C PHE A 83 -3.41 -8.57 1.78
N LEU A 84 -3.52 -7.47 2.54
CA LEU A 84 -2.44 -7.01 3.43
C LEU A 84 -2.11 -8.07 4.50
N CYS A 85 -3.14 -8.69 5.09
CA CYS A 85 -2.96 -9.76 6.07
C CYS A 85 -2.28 -10.99 5.43
N VAL A 86 -2.67 -11.37 4.21
CA VAL A 86 -2.04 -12.47 3.47
C VAL A 86 -0.56 -12.20 3.21
N LEU A 87 -0.20 -10.98 2.80
CA LEU A 87 1.21 -10.61 2.58
C LEU A 87 2.03 -10.69 3.88
N ALA A 88 1.45 -10.26 5.01
CA ALA A 88 2.11 -10.32 6.31
C ALA A 88 2.25 -11.78 6.78
N ALA A 89 1.22 -12.59 6.61
CA ALA A 89 1.24 -14.03 6.94
C ALA A 89 2.25 -14.77 6.06
N ALA A 90 2.32 -14.47 4.76
CA ALA A 90 3.32 -15.03 3.86
C ALA A 90 4.75 -14.70 4.30
N ALA A 91 5.01 -13.46 4.75
CA ALA A 91 6.31 -13.09 5.28
C ALA A 91 6.70 -13.93 6.50
N ALA A 92 5.76 -14.13 7.43
CA ALA A 92 5.98 -14.97 8.62
C ALA A 92 6.19 -16.45 8.24
N ALA A 93 5.41 -16.98 7.31
CA ALA A 93 5.55 -18.34 6.81
C ALA A 93 6.91 -18.58 6.13
N PHE A 94 7.34 -17.65 5.26
CA PHE A 94 8.66 -17.74 4.62
C PHE A 94 9.80 -17.68 5.63
N ALA A 95 9.68 -16.85 6.68
CA ALA A 95 10.66 -16.81 7.75
C ALA A 95 10.70 -18.15 8.51
N ALA A 96 9.54 -18.66 8.94
CA ALA A 96 9.46 -19.91 9.72
C ALA A 96 10.01 -21.09 8.94
N VAL A 97 9.51 -21.32 7.71
CA VAL A 97 9.97 -22.44 6.87
C VAL A 97 11.44 -22.28 6.48
N GLY A 98 11.87 -21.06 6.14
CA GLY A 98 13.26 -20.79 5.80
C GLY A 98 14.22 -21.08 6.96
N ILE A 99 13.88 -20.70 8.18
CA ILE A 99 14.67 -20.99 9.37
C ILE A 99 14.70 -22.51 9.65
N CYS A 100 13.54 -23.19 9.55
CA CYS A 100 13.48 -24.64 9.75
C CYS A 100 14.35 -25.41 8.76
N LEU A 101 14.36 -25.03 7.49
CA LEU A 101 15.22 -25.62 6.48
C LEU A 101 16.71 -25.39 6.77
N ILE A 102 17.09 -24.21 7.26
CA ILE A 102 18.48 -23.90 7.61
C ILE A 102 18.94 -24.69 8.82
N ILE A 103 18.07 -24.87 9.82
CA ILE A 103 18.39 -25.63 11.06
C ILE A 103 18.30 -27.13 10.83
N GLY A 104 17.65 -27.58 9.76
CA GLY A 104 17.42 -29.01 9.48
C GLY A 104 16.28 -29.60 10.31
N ASN A 105 15.32 -28.77 10.73
CA ASN A 105 14.14 -29.22 11.48
C ASN A 105 12.97 -29.42 10.53
N ASP A 106 12.44 -30.63 10.48
CA ASP A 106 11.34 -31.06 9.59
C ASP A 106 9.94 -30.61 10.05
N MET A 107 9.83 -29.77 11.07
CA MET A 107 8.52 -29.24 11.55
C MET A 107 7.43 -30.32 11.57
N PHE A 108 7.59 -31.35 12.40
CA PHE A 108 6.59 -32.44 12.54
C PHE A 108 6.34 -33.22 11.23
N GLY A 109 7.35 -33.34 10.36
CA GLY A 109 7.23 -34.07 9.09
C GLY A 109 6.53 -33.30 7.97
N LEU A 110 6.29 -32.00 8.15
CA LEU A 110 5.71 -31.13 7.10
C LEU A 110 6.73 -30.72 6.03
N ILE A 111 8.02 -30.70 6.41
CA ILE A 111 9.11 -30.36 5.48
C ILE A 111 9.72 -31.68 5.00
N PRO A 112 9.71 -31.96 3.68
CA PRO A 112 10.29 -33.19 3.17
C PRO A 112 11.80 -33.22 3.37
N SER A 113 12.35 -34.40 3.65
CA SER A 113 13.80 -34.62 3.78
C SER A 113 14.50 -34.26 2.47
N MET A 114 15.55 -33.48 2.55
CA MET A 114 16.38 -33.10 1.40
C MET A 114 17.85 -32.99 1.82
N PRO A 115 18.80 -33.09 0.86
CA PRO A 115 20.21 -32.88 1.15
C PRO A 115 20.48 -31.52 1.80
N THR A 116 21.33 -31.49 2.81
CA THR A 116 21.60 -30.27 3.63
C THR A 116 22.02 -29.07 2.79
N ALA A 117 22.83 -29.27 1.75
CA ALA A 117 23.24 -28.19 0.86
C ALA A 117 22.05 -27.52 0.14
N ILE A 118 21.10 -28.34 -0.30
CA ILE A 118 19.89 -27.88 -1.00
C ILE A 118 18.95 -27.21 0.00
N ALA A 119 18.78 -27.77 1.19
CA ALA A 119 17.99 -27.20 2.27
C ALA A 119 18.47 -25.78 2.64
N LEU A 120 19.79 -25.59 2.74
CA LEU A 120 20.40 -24.28 2.99
C LEU A 120 20.13 -23.28 1.88
N LEU A 121 20.21 -23.69 0.61
CA LEU A 121 19.92 -22.81 -0.52
C LEU A 121 18.44 -22.40 -0.56
N PHE A 122 17.53 -23.35 -0.46
CA PHE A 122 16.09 -23.05 -0.44
C PHE A 122 15.68 -22.27 0.81
N GLY A 123 16.25 -22.61 1.98
CA GLY A 123 16.03 -21.86 3.21
C GLY A 123 16.45 -20.40 3.07
N THR A 124 17.64 -20.15 2.49
CA THR A 124 18.10 -18.79 2.21
C THR A 124 17.20 -18.07 1.19
N CYS A 125 16.71 -18.74 0.15
CA CYS A 125 15.71 -18.19 -0.78
C CYS A 125 14.45 -17.74 -0.03
N LEU A 126 13.94 -18.54 0.88
CA LEU A 126 12.75 -18.20 1.66
C LEU A 126 13.00 -17.01 2.59
N ILE A 127 14.16 -16.90 3.20
CA ILE A 127 14.51 -15.71 4.01
C ILE A 127 14.55 -14.45 3.14
N VAL A 128 15.09 -14.54 1.92
CA VAL A 128 15.06 -13.40 0.98
C VAL A 128 13.66 -13.06 0.54
N LEU A 129 12.79 -14.06 0.30
CA LEU A 129 11.37 -13.86 0.02
C LEU A 129 10.63 -13.24 1.20
N CYS A 130 10.97 -13.58 2.43
CA CYS A 130 10.44 -12.94 3.63
C CYS A 130 10.75 -11.43 3.59
N VAL A 131 12.01 -11.05 3.35
CA VAL A 131 12.39 -9.63 3.25
C VAL A 131 11.61 -8.92 2.13
N LEU A 132 11.45 -9.56 0.99
CA LEU A 132 10.68 -9.02 -0.14
C LEU A 132 9.21 -8.86 0.22
N SER A 133 8.60 -9.84 0.89
CA SER A 133 7.22 -9.78 1.36
C SER A 133 7.00 -8.68 2.41
N VAL A 134 7.95 -8.48 3.32
CA VAL A 134 7.92 -7.35 4.28
C VAL A 134 7.97 -6.01 3.54
N CYS A 135 8.85 -5.87 2.55
CA CYS A 135 8.90 -4.67 1.71
C CYS A 135 7.56 -4.42 0.99
N GLY A 136 6.96 -5.47 0.44
CA GLY A 136 5.64 -5.43 -0.20
C GLY A 136 4.53 -5.03 0.77
N THR A 137 4.52 -5.60 1.96
CA THR A 137 3.54 -5.30 3.03
C THR A 137 3.62 -3.83 3.44
N ILE A 138 4.82 -3.29 3.64
CA ILE A 138 5.02 -1.88 4.00
C ILE A 138 4.52 -0.97 2.87
N TRP A 139 4.91 -1.25 1.62
CA TRP A 139 4.49 -0.44 0.47
C TRP A 139 2.98 -0.49 0.27
N TYR A 140 2.39 -1.68 0.33
CA TYR A 140 0.95 -1.88 0.17
C TYR A 140 0.15 -1.26 1.33
N GLY A 141 0.64 -1.34 2.57
CA GLY A 141 0.03 -0.69 3.72
C GLY A 141 0.00 0.84 3.58
N CYS A 142 1.09 1.45 3.07
CA CYS A 142 1.13 2.88 2.77
C CYS A 142 0.17 3.24 1.63
N PHE A 143 0.06 2.40 0.61
CA PHE A 143 -0.89 2.57 -0.49
C PHE A 143 -2.34 2.49 0.00
N LEU A 144 -2.68 1.50 0.81
CA LEU A 144 -4.01 1.36 1.40
C LEU A 144 -4.39 2.56 2.26
N ARG A 145 -3.47 3.05 3.08
CA ARG A 145 -3.65 4.27 3.87
C ARG A 145 -3.95 5.50 3.00
N GLN A 146 -3.27 5.60 1.86
CA GLN A 146 -3.46 6.71 0.92
C GLN A 146 -4.83 6.64 0.24
N ILE A 147 -5.26 5.45 -0.18
CA ILE A 147 -6.58 5.24 -0.77
C ILE A 147 -7.69 5.56 0.24
N LEU A 148 -7.57 5.10 1.49
CA LEU A 148 -8.53 5.41 2.55
C LEU A 148 -8.68 6.92 2.76
N ARG A 149 -7.57 7.66 2.77
CA ARG A 149 -7.58 9.12 2.86
C ARG A 149 -8.23 9.78 1.62
N ALA A 150 -7.89 9.29 0.44
CA ALA A 150 -8.48 9.80 -0.81
C ALA A 150 -9.98 9.55 -0.87
N PHE A 151 -10.42 8.38 -0.40
CA PHE A 151 -11.83 8.03 -0.32
C PHE A 151 -12.60 8.90 0.68
N GLY A 152 -12.04 9.13 1.88
CA GLY A 152 -12.65 10.05 2.86
C GLY A 152 -12.83 11.46 2.31
N ARG A 153 -11.86 11.96 1.52
CA ARG A 153 -12.01 13.25 0.83
C ARG A 153 -13.06 13.22 -0.27
N PHE A 154 -13.12 12.15 -1.03
CA PHE A 154 -14.18 11.99 -2.05
C PHE A 154 -15.56 12.07 -1.40
N GLN A 155 -15.78 11.40 -0.28
CA GLN A 155 -17.02 11.48 0.48
C GLN A 155 -17.31 12.89 0.95
N HIS A 156 -16.33 13.55 1.57
CA HIS A 156 -16.45 14.93 2.02
C HIS A 156 -16.82 15.87 0.88
N ASN A 157 -16.13 15.75 -0.27
CA ASN A 157 -16.39 16.59 -1.44
C ASN A 157 -17.78 16.34 -2.04
N LEU A 158 -18.23 15.09 -2.04
CA LEU A 158 -19.56 14.74 -2.53
C LEU A 158 -20.67 15.37 -1.65
N LEU A 159 -20.50 15.30 -0.34
CA LEU A 159 -21.41 15.95 0.63
C LEU A 159 -21.35 17.48 0.54
N ALA A 160 -20.14 18.03 0.37
CA ALA A 160 -19.95 19.46 0.17
C ALA A 160 -20.63 19.96 -1.10
N PHE A 161 -20.51 19.22 -2.20
CA PHE A 161 -21.21 19.51 -3.46
C PHE A 161 -22.74 19.48 -3.30
N GLY A 162 -23.28 18.47 -2.59
CA GLY A 162 -24.70 18.38 -2.26
C GLY A 162 -25.19 19.54 -1.38
N GLY A 163 -24.31 20.09 -0.54
CA GLY A 163 -24.56 21.22 0.35
C GLY A 163 -24.22 22.60 -0.22
N GLY A 164 -23.66 22.69 -1.43
CA GLY A 164 -23.20 23.95 -2.02
C GLY A 164 -21.94 24.52 -1.35
N ARG A 165 -21.15 23.67 -0.67
CA ARG A 165 -19.89 24.06 0.00
C ARG A 165 -18.70 23.90 -0.93
N PRO A 166 -17.59 24.62 -0.71
CA PRO A 166 -16.37 24.43 -1.50
C PRO A 166 -15.80 23.02 -1.32
N THR A 167 -15.23 22.47 -2.39
CA THR A 167 -14.63 21.15 -2.41
C THR A 167 -13.14 21.22 -2.08
N LEU A 168 -12.63 20.21 -1.41
CA LEU A 168 -11.21 20.08 -1.07
C LEU A 168 -10.40 19.59 -2.29
N PRO A 169 -9.13 20.02 -2.45
CA PRO A 169 -8.29 19.55 -3.55
C PRO A 169 -8.06 18.05 -3.50
N SER A 170 -7.96 17.41 -4.67
CA SER A 170 -7.76 15.96 -4.78
C SER A 170 -6.38 15.53 -4.30
N ILE A 171 -6.31 14.39 -3.60
CA ILE A 171 -5.02 13.77 -3.22
C ILE A 171 -4.59 12.80 -4.30
N PRO A 172 -3.30 12.77 -4.68
CA PRO A 172 -2.77 11.75 -5.57
C PRO A 172 -2.88 10.36 -4.93
N MET A 173 -3.26 9.35 -5.73
CA MET A 173 -3.40 7.96 -5.27
C MET A 173 -2.07 7.28 -4.94
N GLN A 174 -0.94 7.86 -5.36
CA GLN A 174 0.37 7.26 -5.12
C GLN A 174 0.76 7.34 -3.64
N PRO A 175 1.34 6.26 -3.06
CA PRO A 175 1.72 6.24 -1.66
C PRO A 175 2.80 7.28 -1.36
N ARG A 176 2.53 8.16 -0.42
CA ARG A 176 3.47 9.18 0.06
C ARG A 176 4.38 8.57 1.12
N LEU A 177 5.50 8.03 0.69
CA LEU A 177 6.60 7.66 1.57
C LEU A 177 7.62 8.80 1.60
N ASN A 178 8.20 9.08 2.78
CA ASN A 178 9.35 9.97 2.87
C ASN A 178 10.42 9.51 1.86
N ALA A 179 10.99 10.44 1.11
CA ALA A 179 11.93 10.15 0.00
C ALA A 179 13.09 9.23 0.41
N ARG A 180 13.58 9.35 1.66
CA ARG A 180 14.62 8.46 2.19
C ARG A 180 14.09 7.04 2.39
N LYS A 181 12.90 6.87 2.98
CA LYS A 181 12.26 5.56 3.21
C LYS A 181 11.88 4.89 1.89
N ALA A 182 11.34 5.65 0.93
CA ALA A 182 11.00 5.14 -0.40
C ALA A 182 12.23 4.64 -1.15
N ARG A 183 13.35 5.38 -1.12
CA ARG A 183 14.61 4.95 -1.73
C ARG A 183 15.17 3.70 -1.08
N CYS A 184 15.15 3.63 0.24
CA CYS A 184 15.60 2.46 0.99
C CYS A 184 14.76 1.23 0.60
N LEU A 185 13.43 1.33 0.65
CA LEU A 185 12.51 0.24 0.34
C LEU A 185 12.70 -0.27 -1.10
N LYS A 186 12.79 0.64 -2.08
CA LYS A 186 13.03 0.29 -3.49
C LYS A 186 14.40 -0.38 -3.67
N ARG A 187 15.44 0.11 -2.99
CA ARG A 187 16.78 -0.47 -3.05
C ARG A 187 16.79 -1.87 -2.45
N THR A 188 16.23 -2.05 -1.25
CA THR A 188 16.13 -3.36 -0.59
C THR A 188 15.36 -4.35 -1.45
N ALA A 189 14.19 -3.98 -1.96
CA ALA A 189 13.39 -4.86 -2.82
C ALA A 189 14.16 -5.28 -4.09
N ARG A 190 14.84 -4.32 -4.76
CA ARG A 190 15.64 -4.63 -5.96
C ARG A 190 16.80 -5.58 -5.66
N ILE A 191 17.53 -5.33 -4.57
CA ILE A 191 18.63 -6.20 -4.15
C ILE A 191 18.11 -7.59 -3.80
N SER A 192 17.00 -7.67 -3.05
CA SER A 192 16.39 -8.95 -2.67
C SER A 192 15.93 -9.75 -3.90
N ILE A 193 15.36 -9.11 -4.93
CA ILE A 193 14.97 -9.80 -6.17
C ILE A 193 16.20 -10.38 -6.87
N ILE A 194 17.30 -9.63 -6.98
CA ILE A 194 18.52 -10.10 -7.62
C ILE A 194 19.12 -11.28 -6.84
N ILE A 195 19.24 -11.14 -5.51
CA ILE A 195 19.78 -12.19 -4.64
C ILE A 195 18.90 -13.45 -4.73
N PHE A 196 17.56 -13.29 -4.68
CA PHE A 196 16.61 -14.37 -4.82
C PHE A 196 16.82 -15.12 -6.14
N ALA A 197 16.88 -14.39 -7.27
CA ALA A 197 17.05 -15.01 -8.58
C ALA A 197 18.35 -15.81 -8.67
N VAL A 198 19.47 -15.25 -8.18
CA VAL A 198 20.77 -15.94 -8.20
C VAL A 198 20.76 -17.20 -7.36
N ILE A 199 20.28 -17.10 -6.09
CA ILE A 199 20.27 -18.24 -5.18
C ILE A 199 19.28 -19.31 -5.65
N PHE A 200 18.11 -18.89 -6.18
CA PHE A 200 17.10 -19.82 -6.69
C PHE A 200 17.61 -20.60 -7.89
N ILE A 201 18.26 -19.94 -8.85
CA ILE A 201 18.92 -20.62 -9.99
C ILE A 201 19.98 -21.60 -9.48
N ALA A 202 20.83 -21.17 -8.54
CA ALA A 202 21.85 -22.03 -7.96
C ALA A 202 21.23 -23.24 -7.24
N ALA A 203 20.15 -23.05 -6.50
CA ALA A 203 19.43 -24.13 -5.81
C ALA A 203 18.86 -25.15 -6.81
N VAL A 204 18.23 -24.69 -7.87
CA VAL A 204 17.67 -25.57 -8.93
C VAL A 204 18.78 -26.33 -9.64
N VAL A 205 19.85 -25.66 -10.06
CA VAL A 205 20.99 -26.30 -10.74
C VAL A 205 21.64 -27.34 -9.85
N MET A 206 21.89 -27.00 -8.59
CA MET A 206 22.46 -27.96 -7.61
C MET A 206 21.52 -29.15 -7.40
N SER A 207 20.21 -28.92 -7.33
CA SER A 207 19.22 -29.99 -7.18
C SER A 207 19.24 -30.94 -8.37
N VAL A 208 19.32 -30.44 -9.58
CA VAL A 208 19.40 -31.25 -10.81
C VAL A 208 20.72 -32.05 -10.87
N ILE A 209 21.84 -31.43 -10.48
CA ILE A 209 23.15 -32.09 -10.47
C ILE A 209 23.17 -33.25 -9.45
N LEU A 210 22.64 -33.01 -8.23
CA LEU A 210 22.67 -34.00 -7.15
C LEU A 210 21.66 -35.14 -7.39
N SER A 211 20.52 -34.88 -8.02
CA SER A 211 19.54 -35.90 -8.37
C SER A 211 19.84 -36.67 -9.68
N GLY A 212 20.71 -36.09 -10.54
CA GLY A 212 20.97 -36.61 -11.87
C GLY A 212 19.76 -36.58 -12.83
N ARG A 213 18.65 -35.97 -12.40
CA ARG A 213 17.38 -35.86 -13.16
C ARG A 213 16.82 -34.46 -13.06
N ILE A 214 16.09 -34.04 -14.09
CA ILE A 214 15.40 -32.75 -14.07
C ILE A 214 14.26 -32.73 -13.03
N GLU A 215 13.63 -33.90 -12.83
CA GLU A 215 12.52 -34.09 -11.88
C GLU A 215 13.03 -34.43 -10.46
N PHE A 216 13.90 -33.57 -9.90
CA PHE A 216 14.58 -33.80 -8.62
C PHE A 216 13.62 -34.01 -7.43
N TRP A 217 12.39 -33.47 -7.50
CA TRP A 217 11.38 -33.61 -6.44
C TRP A 217 10.88 -35.07 -6.26
N HIS A 218 11.00 -35.93 -7.25
CA HIS A 218 10.68 -37.35 -7.13
C HIS A 218 11.75 -38.14 -6.37
N GLU A 219 13.01 -37.71 -6.45
CA GLU A 219 14.14 -38.41 -5.81
C GLU A 219 14.09 -38.29 -4.29
N TRP A 220 13.50 -37.20 -3.76
CA TRP A 220 13.42 -36.94 -2.33
C TRP A 220 12.17 -37.50 -1.64
N GLY A 221 11.40 -38.34 -2.32
CA GLY A 221 10.24 -39.03 -1.76
C GLY A 221 9.05 -38.12 -1.43
N TRP A 222 8.99 -36.92 -2.01
CA TRP A 222 7.92 -35.94 -1.72
C TRP A 222 6.53 -36.44 -2.11
N PHE A 223 6.42 -37.33 -3.08
CA PHE A 223 5.16 -37.85 -3.62
C PHE A 223 5.02 -39.37 -3.53
N ILE A 224 5.94 -40.03 -2.84
CA ILE A 224 5.81 -41.47 -2.58
C ILE A 224 4.98 -41.61 -1.32
N GLY A 225 3.68 -41.88 -1.48
CA GLY A 225 2.82 -42.23 -0.36
C GLY A 225 3.41 -43.39 0.43
N LYS A 226 3.52 -43.21 1.75
CA LYS A 226 3.79 -44.30 2.69
C LYS A 226 2.60 -45.24 2.73
#